data_0e8cdd30417069a2b14d3d2117b3c45d
#
_entry.id   0e8cdd30417069a2b14d3d2117b3c45d
#
_cell.length_a   1.000
_cell.length_b   1.000
_cell.length_c   1.000
_cell.angle_alpha   90.00
_cell.angle_beta   90.00
_cell.angle_gamma   90.00
#
_symmetry.space_group_name_H-M   'P 1'
#
loop_
_entity.id
_entity.type
_entity.pdbx_description
1 polymer ?
#
loop_
_entity_poly.entity_id
_entity_poly.type
_entity_poly.pdbx_seq_one_letter_code
_entity_poly.pdbx_strand_id
1 'polypeptide(L)'
;MNTQVRYYVSRKNPLTWLSALMAVGAFVLQILALCFGEAGLLSTANIWFQKVLPMAVALGFAEIVLVRGPKEFYRSSKPVFWACVYFAQIALDWHLRFKADPSLIATVGGAYSLFAYARYVAVCWILYLVFYVVYRLYITGKFRHVFVLNIITLLPVAILAYDFAAECSRIPTYELFDKLSNVLLAAALCTATLAMRAFCDGKYHRTWGDRADGRRLRTLDPMNLVAGYIMPDRNDACNSIQDTIEIGAVERYIHKKRAEGLEDFGLMHVFLAAYVRCVAKYPGLNRFFSGQRVHQRDDDIAFTMTVKKEMRVDGPETTIKLHLSPSDTAEDVYRKLNAVIEEVKNTPLDSSFDRVAGLLASIPGLLLKFVVWCLKVADYFGKLPRFLTELSPFHGSVIFTSMGSLGIPPIVHHLYNFGNLPVFVAFGRKYRKTELEPDGTPVTRRYVDFCMNLDERTVDGFYYATALKYFRKIMRAPSQLDNPPDEIVRDID
;
A
#
# COMPACT_ATOMS: atom_id res chain seq x y z
N MET A 1 1.04 0.52 19.35
CA MET A 1 1.23 1.36 18.17
C MET A 1 1.28 0.46 16.97
N ASN A 2 0.29 0.60 16.13
CA ASN A 2 0.00 -0.36 15.06
C ASN A 2 1.20 -0.51 14.12
N THR A 3 1.62 -1.72 13.87
CA THR A 3 2.69 -2.13 12.97
C THR A 3 2.54 -1.54 11.55
N GLN A 4 1.34 -1.17 11.14
CA GLN A 4 1.01 -0.56 9.85
C GLN A 4 1.73 0.77 9.58
N VAL A 5 2.04 1.52 10.61
CA VAL A 5 2.76 2.80 10.50
C VAL A 5 4.23 2.62 10.13
N ARG A 6 4.80 1.43 10.39
CA ARG A 6 6.23 1.18 10.13
C ARG A 6 6.62 1.23 8.66
N TYR A 7 5.72 0.88 7.75
CA TYR A 7 6.02 0.81 6.31
C TYR A 7 6.23 2.17 5.67
N TYR A 8 5.50 3.15 6.14
CA TYR A 8 5.47 4.45 5.50
C TYR A 8 6.56 5.39 5.99
N VAL A 9 6.99 5.17 7.21
CA VAL A 9 8.06 5.92 7.85
C VAL A 9 9.42 5.25 7.57
N SER A 10 9.53 4.58 6.43
CA SER A 10 10.78 3.98 6.01
C SER A 10 11.80 5.09 5.72
N ARG A 11 13.06 4.82 6.07
CA ARG A 11 14.20 5.68 5.70
C ARG A 11 14.30 5.91 4.18
N LYS A 12 13.49 5.19 3.39
CA LYS A 12 13.46 5.22 1.93
C LYS A 12 12.33 6.09 1.36
N ASN A 13 11.50 6.76 2.21
CA ASN A 13 10.52 7.70 1.68
C ASN A 13 11.25 8.94 1.11
N PRO A 14 11.26 9.15 -0.22
CA PRO A 14 11.99 10.24 -0.86
C PRO A 14 11.48 11.61 -0.43
N LEU A 15 10.19 11.74 -0.10
CA LEU A 15 9.62 13.01 0.33
C LEU A 15 10.15 13.45 1.69
N THR A 16 10.46 12.52 2.60
CA THR A 16 11.05 12.83 3.89
C THR A 16 12.46 13.39 3.73
N TRP A 17 13.27 12.78 2.88
CA TRP A 17 14.62 13.27 2.59
C TRP A 17 14.62 14.57 1.80
N LEU A 18 13.67 14.72 0.87
CA LEU A 18 13.49 15.98 0.13
C LEU A 18 13.14 17.13 1.09
N SER A 19 12.24 16.89 2.05
CA SER A 19 11.91 17.86 3.10
C SER A 19 13.14 18.27 3.93
N ALA A 20 13.96 17.29 4.35
CA ALA A 20 15.19 17.57 5.07
C ALA A 20 16.21 18.36 4.23
N LEU A 21 16.37 17.98 2.96
CA LEU A 21 17.28 18.66 2.03
C LEU A 21 16.89 20.14 1.82
N MET A 22 15.58 20.40 1.64
CA MET A 22 15.05 21.74 1.51
C MET A 22 15.28 22.57 2.78
N ALA A 23 15.11 21.96 3.97
CA ALA A 23 15.36 22.63 5.24
C ALA A 23 16.85 22.97 5.41
N VAL A 24 17.76 22.06 5.07
CA VAL A 24 19.22 22.31 5.08
C VAL A 24 19.58 23.40 4.05
N GLY A 25 19.02 23.35 2.86
CA GLY A 25 19.21 24.38 1.83
C GLY A 25 18.76 25.76 2.32
N ALA A 26 17.61 25.85 2.97
CA ALA A 26 17.11 27.09 3.57
C ALA A 26 18.07 27.64 4.65
N PHE A 27 18.62 26.76 5.49
CA PHE A 27 19.61 27.17 6.49
C PHE A 27 20.90 27.73 5.85
N VAL A 28 21.42 27.07 4.82
CA VAL A 28 22.61 27.55 4.07
C VAL A 28 22.34 28.91 3.42
N LEU A 29 21.16 29.09 2.83
CA LEU A 29 20.79 30.38 2.22
C LEU A 29 20.69 31.49 3.25
N GLN A 30 20.23 31.20 4.47
CA GLN A 30 20.24 32.20 5.56
C GLN A 30 21.65 32.60 5.98
N ILE A 31 22.60 31.64 6.02
CA ILE A 31 24.03 31.95 6.25
C ILE A 31 24.56 32.83 5.12
N LEU A 32 24.28 32.50 3.88
CA LEU A 32 24.70 33.31 2.74
C LEU A 32 24.10 34.73 2.79
N ALA A 33 22.83 34.85 3.14
CA ALA A 33 22.19 36.15 3.32
C ALA A 33 22.86 37.01 4.42
N LEU A 34 23.35 36.37 5.49
CA LEU A 34 24.13 37.05 6.53
C LEU A 34 25.53 37.49 6.01
N CYS A 35 26.20 36.62 5.24
CA CYS A 35 27.55 36.90 4.74
C CYS A 35 27.56 38.03 3.69
N PHE A 36 26.51 38.15 2.89
CA PHE A 36 26.39 39.16 1.83
C PHE A 36 25.62 40.41 2.27
N GLY A 37 25.03 40.42 3.47
CA GLY A 37 24.32 41.57 4.01
C GLY A 37 25.26 42.69 4.45
N GLU A 38 24.86 43.94 4.18
CA GLU A 38 25.62 45.12 4.67
C GLU A 38 25.46 45.26 6.19
N ALA A 39 26.56 45.38 6.90
CA ALA A 39 26.64 45.40 8.37
C ALA A 39 25.89 46.55 9.06
N GLY A 40 25.45 47.58 8.29
CA GLY A 40 24.77 48.76 8.82
C GLY A 40 23.24 48.71 8.85
N LEU A 41 22.62 47.75 8.18
CA LEU A 41 21.14 47.68 7.97
C LEU A 41 20.38 46.89 9.03
N LEU A 42 21.07 46.20 9.93
CA LEU A 42 20.48 45.29 10.89
C LEU A 42 20.48 45.90 12.30
N SER A 43 19.36 46.48 12.74
CA SER A 43 19.17 46.71 14.15
C SER A 43 19.17 45.37 14.92
N THR A 44 19.67 45.34 16.15
CA THR A 44 19.86 44.13 16.95
C THR A 44 18.57 43.28 17.08
N ALA A 45 17.41 43.91 17.11
CA ALA A 45 16.13 43.23 17.16
C ALA A 45 15.76 42.54 15.83
N ASN A 46 16.11 43.15 14.69
CA ASN A 46 15.81 42.58 13.37
C ASN A 46 16.64 41.36 13.06
N ILE A 47 17.91 41.29 13.53
CA ILE A 47 18.77 40.11 13.33
C ILE A 47 18.14 38.87 13.93
N TRP A 48 17.59 38.94 15.14
CA TRP A 48 16.97 37.79 15.80
C TRP A 48 15.76 37.24 15.03
N PHE A 49 14.87 38.11 14.61
CA PHE A 49 13.63 37.72 13.93
C PHE A 49 13.80 37.37 12.46
N GLN A 50 14.66 38.10 11.75
CA GLN A 50 14.80 37.93 10.30
C GLN A 50 15.83 36.86 9.93
N LYS A 51 16.83 36.58 10.80
CA LYS A 51 17.94 35.66 10.48
C LYS A 51 18.03 34.48 11.43
N VAL A 52 18.15 34.76 12.74
CA VAL A 52 18.43 33.70 13.72
C VAL A 52 17.23 32.75 13.84
N LEU A 53 16.03 33.27 13.85
CA LEU A 53 14.81 32.46 14.01
C LEU A 53 14.54 31.56 12.78
N PRO A 54 14.59 32.02 11.51
CA PRO A 54 14.53 31.15 10.33
C PRO A 54 15.60 30.06 10.31
N MET A 55 16.84 30.41 10.71
CA MET A 55 17.92 29.44 10.83
C MET A 55 17.61 28.37 11.90
N ALA A 56 17.10 28.78 13.05
CA ALA A 56 16.70 27.87 14.11
C ALA A 56 15.54 26.94 13.67
N VAL A 57 14.56 27.47 12.93
CA VAL A 57 13.48 26.67 12.34
C VAL A 57 14.04 25.65 11.34
N ALA A 58 14.93 26.07 10.43
CA ALA A 58 15.53 25.18 9.44
C ALA A 58 16.36 24.07 10.09
N LEU A 59 17.17 24.40 11.10
CA LEU A 59 17.96 23.43 11.86
C LEU A 59 17.05 22.48 12.65
N GLY A 60 16.03 23.00 13.33
CA GLY A 60 15.09 22.18 14.09
C GLY A 60 14.31 21.20 13.20
N PHE A 61 13.98 21.60 11.98
CA PHE A 61 13.36 20.74 11.00
C PHE A 61 14.31 19.65 10.49
N ALA A 62 15.55 20.02 10.13
CA ALA A 62 16.56 19.10 9.65
C ALA A 62 17.03 18.13 10.75
N GLU A 63 17.19 18.60 12.00
CA GLU A 63 17.58 17.75 13.16
C GLU A 63 16.65 16.57 13.34
N ILE A 64 15.35 16.80 13.26
CA ILE A 64 14.36 15.74 13.47
C ILE A 64 14.54 14.59 12.47
N VAL A 65 14.85 14.91 11.22
CA VAL A 65 15.02 13.88 10.17
C VAL A 65 16.41 13.27 10.20
N LEU A 66 17.46 14.09 10.28
CA LEU A 66 18.85 13.65 10.12
C LEU A 66 19.38 12.95 11.38
N VAL A 67 19.06 13.48 12.56
CA VAL A 67 19.57 12.96 13.83
C VAL A 67 18.68 11.89 14.43
N ARG A 68 17.38 12.17 14.55
CA ARG A 68 16.41 11.24 15.18
C ARG A 68 15.81 10.25 14.21
N GLY A 69 15.90 10.54 12.93
CA GLY A 69 15.40 9.72 11.85
C GLY A 69 13.91 9.93 11.53
N PRO A 70 13.49 9.44 10.36
CA PRO A 70 12.15 9.69 9.82
C PRO A 70 10.99 9.27 10.73
N LYS A 71 11.19 8.23 11.54
CA LYS A 71 10.15 7.79 12.49
C LYS A 71 9.78 8.86 13.50
N GLU A 72 10.78 9.52 14.06
CA GLU A 72 10.56 10.53 15.10
C GLU A 72 9.94 11.79 14.49
N PHE A 73 10.29 12.11 13.25
CA PHE A 73 9.68 13.22 12.51
C PHE A 73 8.14 13.12 12.48
N TYR A 74 7.63 11.92 12.24
CA TYR A 74 6.18 11.71 12.16
C TYR A 74 5.49 11.41 13.49
N ARG A 75 6.24 10.99 14.50
CA ARG A 75 5.70 10.63 15.82
C ARG A 75 5.62 11.78 16.79
N SER A 76 6.49 12.77 16.63
CA SER A 76 6.58 13.88 17.57
C SER A 76 5.72 15.06 17.13
N SER A 77 5.33 15.89 18.09
CA SER A 77 4.71 17.20 17.83
C SER A 77 5.74 18.26 17.37
N LYS A 78 7.02 17.92 17.29
CA LYS A 78 8.09 18.85 16.96
C LYS A 78 7.98 19.47 15.55
N PRO A 79 7.62 18.73 14.47
CA PRO A 79 7.41 19.36 13.17
C PRO A 79 6.33 20.44 13.21
N VAL A 80 5.27 20.21 13.98
CA VAL A 80 4.20 21.20 14.19
C VAL A 80 4.72 22.40 14.96
N PHE A 81 5.45 22.17 16.03
CA PHE A 81 6.06 23.25 16.80
C PHE A 81 6.91 24.15 15.91
N TRP A 82 7.82 23.58 15.10
CA TRP A 82 8.64 24.35 14.20
C TRP A 82 7.85 25.03 13.08
N ALA A 83 6.81 24.40 12.58
CA ALA A 83 5.91 25.05 11.63
C ALA A 83 5.20 26.25 12.26
N CYS A 84 4.74 26.12 13.51
CA CYS A 84 4.14 27.19 14.26
C CYS A 84 5.10 28.37 14.48
N VAL A 85 6.33 28.07 14.88
CA VAL A 85 7.40 29.08 15.06
C VAL A 85 7.66 29.80 13.74
N TYR A 86 7.72 29.06 12.63
CA TYR A 86 7.93 29.62 11.29
C TYR A 86 6.83 30.59 10.85
N PHE A 87 5.56 30.21 10.98
CA PHE A 87 4.45 31.09 10.61
C PHE A 87 4.32 32.31 11.52
N ALA A 88 4.57 32.13 12.82
CA ALA A 88 4.62 33.25 13.75
C ALA A 88 5.76 34.22 13.43
N GLN A 89 6.91 33.69 13.03
CA GLN A 89 8.06 34.50 12.61
C GLN A 89 7.75 35.31 11.35
N ILE A 90 7.15 34.72 10.32
CA ILE A 90 6.76 35.46 9.11
C ILE A 90 5.78 36.59 9.46
N ALA A 91 4.75 36.29 10.26
CA ALA A 91 3.77 37.31 10.65
C ALA A 91 4.41 38.46 11.46
N LEU A 92 5.36 38.13 12.34
CA LEU A 92 6.07 39.11 13.16
C LEU A 92 7.05 39.94 12.34
N ASP A 93 7.80 39.33 11.41
CA ASP A 93 8.71 40.03 10.52
C ASP A 93 7.99 41.09 9.67
N TRP A 94 6.86 40.70 9.08
CA TRP A 94 6.02 41.65 8.35
C TRP A 94 5.52 42.79 9.26
N HIS A 95 5.07 42.47 10.49
CA HIS A 95 4.62 43.48 11.44
C HIS A 95 5.72 44.49 11.77
N LEU A 96 6.94 43.99 12.01
CA LEU A 96 8.09 44.83 12.36
C LEU A 96 8.55 45.71 11.17
N ARG A 97 8.58 45.20 9.97
CA ARG A 97 8.93 45.95 8.77
C ARG A 97 7.99 47.14 8.55
N PHE A 98 6.69 46.92 8.67
CA PHE A 98 5.69 47.97 8.49
C PHE A 98 5.65 48.98 9.65
N LYS A 99 6.01 48.56 10.85
CA LYS A 99 6.15 49.49 12.00
C LYS A 99 7.39 50.35 11.89
N ALA A 100 8.48 49.79 11.32
CA ALA A 100 9.76 50.51 11.17
C ALA A 100 9.71 51.51 10.00
N ASP A 101 9.00 51.20 8.95
CA ASP A 101 8.88 52.08 7.77
C ASP A 101 7.44 52.19 7.24
N PRO A 102 6.65 53.14 7.78
CA PRO A 102 5.28 53.37 7.30
C PRO A 102 5.23 53.80 5.83
N SER A 103 6.34 54.25 5.23
CA SER A 103 6.40 54.63 3.81
C SER A 103 6.34 53.41 2.88
N LEU A 104 6.74 52.25 3.33
CA LEU A 104 6.50 50.98 2.63
C LEU A 104 5.01 50.72 2.41
N ILE A 105 4.17 51.25 3.28
CA ILE A 105 2.73 51.25 3.12
C ILE A 105 2.29 52.12 1.93
N ALA A 106 2.94 53.24 1.69
CA ALA A 106 2.63 54.18 0.60
C ALA A 106 3.16 53.69 -0.76
N THR A 107 4.27 52.96 -0.80
CA THR A 107 4.85 52.41 -2.04
C THR A 107 4.08 51.24 -2.64
N VAL A 108 3.29 50.54 -1.85
CA VAL A 108 2.47 49.38 -2.31
C VAL A 108 1.06 49.79 -2.75
N GLY A 109 0.76 51.12 -2.84
CA GLY A 109 -0.51 51.60 -3.46
C GLY A 109 -1.53 52.20 -2.50
N GLY A 110 -1.19 53.27 -1.74
CA GLY A 110 -2.14 54.12 -1.02
C GLY A 110 -2.93 53.43 0.10
N ALA A 111 -4.19 53.81 0.30
CA ALA A 111 -5.07 53.19 1.33
C ALA A 111 -5.23 51.67 1.23
N TYR A 112 -4.83 51.10 0.12
CA TYR A 112 -4.80 49.65 -0.12
C TYR A 112 -3.76 48.92 0.73
N SER A 113 -2.69 49.59 1.14
CA SER A 113 -1.53 49.00 1.79
C SER A 113 -1.74 48.64 3.24
N LEU A 114 -2.38 49.46 4.03
CA LEU A 114 -2.66 49.16 5.43
C LEU A 114 -3.66 47.99 5.56
N PHE A 115 -4.64 47.98 4.66
CA PHE A 115 -5.64 46.91 4.58
C PHE A 115 -5.03 45.60 4.05
N ALA A 116 -4.12 45.67 3.06
CA ALA A 116 -3.39 44.52 2.56
C ALA A 116 -2.47 43.93 3.62
N TYR A 117 -1.75 44.74 4.40
CA TYR A 117 -0.91 44.31 5.50
C TYR A 117 -1.71 43.63 6.62
N ALA A 118 -2.77 44.29 7.11
CA ALA A 118 -3.62 43.68 8.14
C ALA A 118 -4.23 42.35 7.67
N ARG A 119 -4.62 42.28 6.39
CA ARG A 119 -5.11 41.04 5.77
C ARG A 119 -4.00 39.98 5.70
N TYR A 120 -2.77 40.35 5.35
CA TYR A 120 -1.65 39.41 5.24
C TYR A 120 -1.31 38.79 6.62
N VAL A 121 -1.20 39.62 7.65
CA VAL A 121 -0.98 39.16 9.03
C VAL A 121 -2.15 38.29 9.52
N ALA A 122 -3.38 38.69 9.26
CA ALA A 122 -4.56 37.91 9.62
C ALA A 122 -4.59 36.56 8.89
N VAL A 123 -4.26 36.54 7.57
CA VAL A 123 -4.17 35.29 6.81
C VAL A 123 -3.09 34.37 7.37
N CYS A 124 -1.90 34.89 7.68
CA CYS A 124 -0.84 34.08 8.27
C CYS A 124 -1.26 33.46 9.62
N TRP A 125 -1.92 34.24 10.48
CA TRP A 125 -2.44 33.74 11.75
C TRP A 125 -3.59 32.72 11.59
N ILE A 126 -4.51 32.97 10.67
CA ILE A 126 -5.60 32.04 10.36
C ILE A 126 -5.03 30.75 9.78
N LEU A 127 -4.09 30.80 8.86
CA LEU A 127 -3.42 29.61 8.30
C LEU A 127 -2.70 28.83 9.39
N TYR A 128 -2.01 29.49 10.30
CA TYR A 128 -1.38 28.87 11.45
C TYR A 128 -2.38 28.14 12.34
N LEU A 129 -3.48 28.79 12.70
CA LEU A 129 -4.51 28.19 13.56
C LEU A 129 -5.19 27.02 12.87
N VAL A 130 -5.55 27.18 11.60
CA VAL A 130 -6.16 26.11 10.81
C VAL A 130 -5.19 24.95 10.64
N PHE A 131 -3.93 25.21 10.34
CA PHE A 131 -2.90 24.17 10.25
C PHE A 131 -2.77 23.41 11.57
N TYR A 132 -2.69 24.11 12.70
CA TYR A 132 -2.60 23.51 14.03
C TYR A 132 -3.81 22.63 14.35
N VAL A 133 -5.03 23.14 14.12
CA VAL A 133 -6.28 22.40 14.38
C VAL A 133 -6.38 21.18 13.48
N VAL A 134 -6.15 21.33 12.18
CA VAL A 134 -6.18 20.22 11.20
C VAL A 134 -5.13 19.16 11.54
N TYR A 135 -3.93 19.59 11.90
CA TYR A 135 -2.87 18.67 12.31
C TYR A 135 -3.24 17.89 13.57
N ARG A 136 -3.82 18.56 14.57
CA ARG A 136 -4.27 17.90 15.82
C ARG A 136 -5.38 16.89 15.54
N LEU A 137 -6.37 17.24 14.73
CA LEU A 137 -7.44 16.34 14.30
C LEU A 137 -6.91 15.15 13.50
N TYR A 138 -5.90 15.38 12.71
CA TYR A 138 -5.22 14.41 11.89
C TYR A 138 -4.46 13.38 12.73
N ILE A 139 -3.63 13.82 13.69
CA ILE A 139 -2.91 12.95 14.64
C ILE A 139 -3.86 12.13 15.50
N THR A 140 -5.00 12.71 15.89
CA THR A 140 -5.99 11.99 16.70
C THR A 140 -6.86 11.03 15.88
N GLY A 141 -6.63 10.94 14.56
CA GLY A 141 -7.38 10.06 13.65
C GLY A 141 -8.82 10.50 13.39
N LYS A 142 -9.23 11.69 13.87
CA LYS A 142 -10.59 12.23 13.69
C LYS A 142 -10.80 12.90 12.33
N PHE A 143 -9.74 13.20 11.61
CA PHE A 143 -9.79 13.85 10.31
C PHE A 143 -9.22 12.96 9.21
N ARG A 144 -10.06 12.62 8.23
CA ARG A 144 -9.70 11.68 7.15
C ARG A 144 -9.24 12.34 5.85
N HIS A 145 -9.48 13.66 5.69
CA HIS A 145 -9.21 14.36 4.44
C HIS A 145 -7.86 15.08 4.45
N VAL A 146 -6.79 14.31 4.29
CA VAL A 146 -5.40 14.79 4.21
C VAL A 146 -5.18 15.83 3.11
N PHE A 147 -5.95 15.74 2.08
CA PHE A 147 -5.95 16.66 0.95
C PHE A 147 -6.12 18.14 1.39
N VAL A 148 -6.97 18.43 2.37
CA VAL A 148 -7.15 19.80 2.91
C VAL A 148 -5.86 20.31 3.57
N LEU A 149 -5.17 19.45 4.32
CA LEU A 149 -3.89 19.80 4.93
C LEU A 149 -2.83 20.15 3.87
N ASN A 150 -2.78 19.40 2.80
CA ASN A 150 -1.84 19.65 1.69
C ASN A 150 -2.14 20.97 0.96
N ILE A 151 -3.43 21.30 0.74
CA ILE A 151 -3.82 22.59 0.16
C ILE A 151 -3.39 23.74 1.07
N ILE A 152 -3.66 23.63 2.38
CA ILE A 152 -3.30 24.66 3.35
C ILE A 152 -1.79 24.90 3.37
N THR A 153 -0.97 23.83 3.29
CA THR A 153 0.49 23.97 3.27
C THR A 153 1.06 24.39 1.91
N LEU A 154 0.34 24.17 0.83
CA LEU A 154 0.74 24.62 -0.50
C LEU A 154 0.55 26.14 -0.67
N LEU A 155 -0.44 26.72 0.00
CA LEU A 155 -0.75 28.14 -0.12
C LEU A 155 0.42 29.07 0.29
N PRO A 156 1.09 28.88 1.45
CA PRO A 156 2.30 29.65 1.78
C PRO A 156 3.42 29.49 0.75
N VAL A 157 3.61 28.30 0.20
CA VAL A 157 4.62 28.08 -0.86
C VAL A 157 4.30 28.92 -2.09
N ALA A 158 3.04 28.92 -2.53
CA ALA A 158 2.62 29.69 -3.70
C ALA A 158 2.77 31.20 -3.49
N ILE A 159 2.38 31.72 -2.32
CA ILE A 159 2.49 33.15 -1.98
C ILE A 159 3.96 33.57 -1.94
N LEU A 160 4.81 32.83 -1.24
CA LEU A 160 6.23 33.17 -1.11
C LEU A 160 6.99 33.01 -2.44
N ALA A 161 6.64 32.00 -3.24
CA ALA A 161 7.22 31.84 -4.58
C ALA A 161 6.81 32.95 -5.53
N TYR A 162 5.57 33.41 -5.46
CA TYR A 162 5.10 34.56 -6.23
C TYR A 162 5.85 35.85 -5.82
N ASP A 163 5.96 36.12 -4.52
CA ASP A 163 6.67 37.27 -3.99
C ASP A 163 8.16 37.26 -4.43
N PHE A 164 8.81 36.08 -4.30
CA PHE A 164 10.16 35.88 -4.80
C PHE A 164 10.28 36.18 -6.32
N ALA A 165 9.39 35.62 -7.13
CA ALA A 165 9.42 35.78 -8.58
C ALA A 165 9.16 37.24 -9.03
N ALA A 166 8.27 37.95 -8.32
CA ALA A 166 7.96 39.33 -8.61
C ALA A 166 9.10 40.30 -8.32
N GLU A 167 9.95 39.98 -7.35
CA GLU A 167 10.98 40.89 -6.88
C GLU A 167 12.41 40.47 -7.20
N CYS A 168 12.66 39.20 -7.64
CA CYS A 168 13.99 38.63 -7.80
C CYS A 168 14.95 39.45 -8.70
N SER A 169 14.44 40.26 -9.62
CA SER A 169 15.25 41.11 -10.48
C SER A 169 15.54 42.50 -9.91
N ARG A 170 14.93 42.87 -8.78
CA ARG A 170 14.97 44.23 -8.22
C ARG A 170 15.63 44.31 -6.85
N ILE A 171 15.80 43.17 -6.19
CA ILE A 171 16.33 43.10 -4.83
C ILE A 171 17.83 42.76 -4.81
N PRO A 172 18.59 43.22 -3.80
CA PRO A 172 19.98 42.87 -3.64
C PRO A 172 20.15 41.38 -3.31
N THR A 173 21.35 40.85 -3.59
CA THR A 173 21.65 39.40 -3.49
C THR A 173 21.36 38.79 -2.13
N TYR A 174 21.59 39.53 -1.04
CA TYR A 174 21.32 39.04 0.30
C TYR A 174 19.84 38.87 0.61
N GLU A 175 18.98 39.76 0.11
CA GLU A 175 17.51 39.63 0.22
C GLU A 175 16.99 38.51 -0.67
N LEU A 176 17.61 38.26 -1.83
CA LEU A 176 17.30 37.14 -2.70
C LEU A 176 17.47 35.80 -1.96
N PHE A 177 18.60 35.65 -1.25
CA PHE A 177 18.85 34.44 -0.44
C PHE A 177 17.85 34.29 0.70
N ASP A 178 17.47 35.37 1.34
CA ASP A 178 16.48 35.36 2.43
C ASP A 178 15.08 34.92 1.94
N LYS A 179 14.60 35.52 0.85
CA LYS A 179 13.32 35.14 0.26
C LYS A 179 13.30 33.71 -0.26
N LEU A 180 14.35 33.27 -0.93
CA LEU A 180 14.48 31.88 -1.40
C LEU A 180 14.52 30.88 -0.22
N SER A 181 15.17 31.24 0.87
CA SER A 181 15.16 30.44 2.10
C SER A 181 13.74 30.24 2.63
N ASN A 182 12.93 31.30 2.67
CA ASN A 182 11.55 31.22 3.10
C ASN A 182 10.66 30.33 2.20
N VAL A 183 10.88 30.40 0.88
CA VAL A 183 10.22 29.49 -0.08
C VAL A 183 10.60 28.03 0.20
N LEU A 184 11.89 27.75 0.43
CA LEU A 184 12.35 26.40 0.72
C LEU A 184 11.83 25.86 2.04
N LEU A 185 11.71 26.67 3.10
CA LEU A 185 11.13 26.27 4.36
C LEU A 185 9.64 25.92 4.22
N ALA A 186 8.88 26.74 3.50
CA ALA A 186 7.48 26.46 3.19
C ALA A 186 7.33 25.17 2.37
N ALA A 187 8.20 24.97 1.37
CA ALA A 187 8.23 23.75 0.56
C ALA A 187 8.62 22.51 1.39
N ALA A 188 9.55 22.63 2.33
CA ALA A 188 9.90 21.58 3.26
C ALA A 188 8.70 21.15 4.12
N LEU A 189 7.92 22.11 4.62
CA LEU A 189 6.70 21.82 5.37
C LEU A 189 5.64 21.12 4.50
N CYS A 190 5.44 21.60 3.28
CA CYS A 190 4.48 20.99 2.33
C CYS A 190 4.87 19.54 2.02
N THR A 191 6.13 19.27 1.70
CA THR A 191 6.62 17.91 1.43
C THR A 191 6.54 17.02 2.67
N ALA A 192 6.79 17.54 3.86
CA ALA A 192 6.62 16.82 5.12
C ALA A 192 5.15 16.40 5.34
N THR A 193 4.18 17.30 5.09
CA THR A 193 2.76 16.96 5.24
C THR A 193 2.29 15.94 4.21
N LEU A 194 2.81 15.98 2.99
CA LEU A 194 2.58 14.94 1.98
C LEU A 194 3.08 13.57 2.47
N ALA A 195 4.25 13.54 3.08
CA ALA A 195 4.81 12.32 3.62
C ALA A 195 4.05 11.81 4.86
N MET A 196 3.47 12.69 5.67
CA MET A 196 2.70 12.35 6.87
C MET A 196 1.36 11.66 6.59
N ARG A 197 0.90 11.67 5.36
CA ARG A 197 -0.42 11.17 4.96
C ARG A 197 -0.72 9.76 5.46
N ALA A 198 0.25 8.85 5.39
CA ALA A 198 0.06 7.48 5.83
C ALA A 198 0.14 7.29 7.34
N PHE A 199 0.92 8.13 8.00
CA PHE A 199 1.09 8.04 9.44
C PHE A 199 -0.21 8.23 10.21
N CYS A 200 -1.05 9.13 9.73
CA CYS A 200 -2.20 9.57 10.50
C CYS A 200 -3.45 8.73 10.30
N ASP A 201 -3.61 8.12 9.13
CA ASP A 201 -4.77 7.28 8.85
C ASP A 201 -4.61 5.84 9.37
N GLY A 202 -3.42 5.48 9.85
CA GLY A 202 -3.10 4.11 10.28
C GLY A 202 -3.25 3.06 9.17
N LYS A 203 -3.57 3.52 7.94
CA LYS A 203 -3.72 2.70 6.75
C LYS A 203 -2.56 2.95 5.80
N TYR A 204 -2.21 1.93 5.03
CA TYR A 204 -1.28 2.09 3.95
C TYR A 204 -1.86 3.03 2.89
N HIS A 205 -1.16 4.12 2.59
CA HIS A 205 -1.49 4.99 1.47
C HIS A 205 -0.57 4.70 0.30
N ARG A 206 -1.18 4.54 -0.86
CA ARG A 206 -0.45 4.25 -2.09
C ARG A 206 0.56 5.35 -2.39
N THR A 207 1.78 4.91 -2.62
CA THR A 207 2.84 5.78 -3.14
C THR A 207 2.88 5.69 -4.66
N TRP A 208 3.67 6.56 -5.28
CA TRP A 208 3.88 6.50 -6.71
C TRP A 208 4.49 5.15 -7.11
N GLY A 209 3.86 4.47 -8.06
CA GLY A 209 4.22 3.11 -8.49
C GLY A 209 3.50 1.98 -7.78
N ASP A 210 2.64 2.27 -6.78
CA ASP A 210 1.75 1.28 -6.21
C ASP A 210 0.51 1.07 -7.08
N ARG A 211 -0.01 -0.14 -7.05
CA ARG A 211 -1.21 -0.54 -7.78
C ARG A 211 -2.46 -0.41 -6.92
N ALA A 212 -3.63 -0.45 -7.58
CA ALA A 212 -4.91 -0.47 -6.91
C ALA A 212 -5.08 -1.68 -5.97
N ASP A 213 -4.47 -2.79 -6.34
CA ASP A 213 -4.59 -4.12 -5.75
C ASP A 213 -3.34 -4.56 -4.96
N GLY A 214 -2.33 -3.68 -4.78
CA GLY A 214 -1.16 -3.99 -3.98
C GLY A 214 -0.11 -2.89 -3.94
N ARG A 215 0.69 -2.86 -2.89
CA ARG A 215 1.84 -1.98 -2.78
C ARG A 215 3.06 -2.58 -3.47
N ARG A 216 3.90 -1.75 -4.07
CA ARG A 216 5.16 -2.18 -4.68
C ARG A 216 6.19 -2.46 -3.58
N LEU A 217 6.87 -3.59 -3.67
CA LEU A 217 8.03 -3.90 -2.84
C LEU A 217 9.28 -3.17 -3.38
N ARG A 218 9.96 -2.45 -2.51
CA ARG A 218 11.10 -1.58 -2.86
C ARG A 218 12.42 -2.03 -2.27
N THR A 219 12.36 -2.98 -1.32
CA THR A 219 13.53 -3.47 -0.57
C THR A 219 13.94 -4.89 -0.94
N LEU A 220 13.46 -5.37 -2.10
CA LEU A 220 13.84 -6.66 -2.65
C LEU A 220 15.32 -6.73 -2.96
N ASP A 221 15.87 -7.94 -2.87
CA ASP A 221 17.21 -8.25 -3.32
C ASP A 221 17.38 -7.90 -4.81
N PRO A 222 18.54 -7.36 -5.23
CA PRO A 222 18.81 -7.02 -6.62
C PRO A 222 18.51 -8.15 -7.61
N MET A 223 18.78 -9.41 -7.26
CA MET A 223 18.49 -10.55 -8.13
C MET A 223 16.99 -10.70 -8.40
N ASN A 224 16.15 -10.52 -7.40
CA ASN A 224 14.69 -10.54 -7.55
C ASN A 224 14.17 -9.40 -8.45
N LEU A 225 14.89 -8.27 -8.48
CA LEU A 225 14.53 -7.16 -9.38
C LEU A 225 14.87 -7.49 -10.84
N VAL A 226 15.95 -8.24 -11.08
CA VAL A 226 16.40 -8.62 -12.42
C VAL A 226 15.59 -9.80 -12.97
N ALA A 227 15.15 -10.72 -12.11
CA ALA A 227 14.40 -11.92 -12.49
C ALA A 227 13.19 -11.62 -13.38
N GLY A 228 12.47 -10.54 -13.14
CA GLY A 228 11.33 -10.13 -13.93
C GLY A 228 11.65 -9.68 -15.36
N TYR A 229 12.90 -9.39 -15.67
CA TYR A 229 13.37 -9.06 -17.01
C TYR A 229 13.90 -10.29 -17.75
N ILE A 230 14.43 -11.28 -17.00
CA ILE A 230 14.90 -12.57 -17.54
C ILE A 230 13.70 -13.47 -17.87
N MET A 231 12.69 -13.45 -16.99
CA MET A 231 11.44 -14.22 -17.16
C MET A 231 10.26 -13.24 -17.35
N PRO A 232 10.03 -12.74 -18.57
CA PRO A 232 8.99 -11.72 -18.80
C PRO A 232 7.58 -12.27 -18.66
N ASP A 233 7.36 -13.50 -19.08
CA ASP A 233 6.06 -14.18 -19.04
C ASP A 233 5.91 -15.05 -17.79
N ARG A 234 4.66 -15.16 -17.31
CA ARG A 234 4.36 -15.94 -16.10
C ARG A 234 4.49 -17.44 -16.34
N ASN A 235 4.20 -17.89 -17.53
CA ASN A 235 4.40 -19.29 -17.93
C ASN A 235 5.87 -19.72 -17.84
N ASP A 236 6.80 -18.84 -18.20
CA ASP A 236 8.23 -19.11 -18.14
C ASP A 236 8.77 -19.15 -16.71
N ALA A 237 8.07 -18.46 -15.80
CA ALA A 237 8.40 -18.37 -14.38
C ALA A 237 7.57 -19.32 -13.50
N CYS A 238 6.90 -20.31 -14.10
CA CYS A 238 5.99 -21.20 -13.38
C CYS A 238 6.73 -22.42 -12.83
N ASN A 239 6.79 -22.53 -11.51
CA ASN A 239 7.23 -23.75 -10.81
C ASN A 239 6.03 -24.58 -10.38
N SER A 240 6.09 -25.90 -10.60
CA SER A 240 5.04 -26.85 -10.19
C SER A 240 5.53 -27.75 -9.07
N ILE A 241 4.79 -27.79 -7.97
CA ILE A 241 5.05 -28.66 -6.84
C ILE A 241 3.88 -29.64 -6.71
N GLN A 242 4.18 -30.93 -6.76
CA GLN A 242 3.20 -31.99 -6.48
C GLN A 242 3.48 -32.62 -5.12
N ASP A 243 2.44 -32.88 -4.36
CA ASP A 243 2.58 -33.44 -3.03
C ASP A 243 1.32 -34.19 -2.61
N THR A 244 1.49 -35.05 -1.60
CA THR A 244 0.44 -35.90 -1.04
C THR A 244 0.25 -35.60 0.45
N ILE A 245 -0.99 -35.45 0.87
CA ILE A 245 -1.35 -35.20 2.26
C ILE A 245 -2.23 -36.31 2.79
N GLU A 246 -1.87 -36.86 3.97
CA GLU A 246 -2.76 -37.68 4.75
C GLU A 246 -3.88 -36.80 5.35
N ILE A 247 -5.13 -37.19 5.11
CA ILE A 247 -6.30 -36.38 5.47
C ILE A 247 -7.10 -36.95 6.65
N GLY A 248 -6.61 -37.98 7.36
CA GLY A 248 -7.33 -38.58 8.46
C GLY A 248 -7.66 -37.61 9.60
N ALA A 249 -6.70 -36.76 9.97
CA ALA A 249 -6.91 -35.68 10.95
C ALA A 249 -7.91 -34.60 10.44
N VAL A 250 -7.78 -34.26 9.15
CA VAL A 250 -8.67 -33.29 8.49
C VAL A 250 -10.11 -33.81 8.43
N GLU A 251 -10.32 -35.08 8.12
CA GLU A 251 -11.67 -35.65 8.07
C GLU A 251 -12.31 -35.70 9.46
N ARG A 252 -11.57 -36.06 10.50
CA ARG A 252 -12.09 -35.95 11.88
C ARG A 252 -12.48 -34.54 12.25
N TYR A 253 -11.67 -33.57 11.85
CA TYR A 253 -11.96 -32.15 12.06
C TYR A 253 -13.22 -31.69 11.28
N ILE A 254 -13.37 -32.10 10.03
CA ILE A 254 -14.58 -31.82 9.23
C ILE A 254 -15.82 -32.41 9.90
N HIS A 255 -15.78 -33.67 10.36
CA HIS A 255 -16.89 -34.29 11.07
C HIS A 255 -17.26 -33.55 12.35
N LYS A 256 -16.25 -33.11 13.12
CA LYS A 256 -16.47 -32.31 14.33
C LYS A 256 -17.18 -30.99 13.97
N LYS A 257 -16.69 -30.25 12.96
CA LYS A 257 -17.29 -28.98 12.54
C LYS A 257 -18.73 -29.12 12.03
N ARG A 258 -19.03 -30.21 11.33
CA ARG A 258 -20.40 -30.50 10.91
C ARG A 258 -21.31 -30.79 12.11
N ALA A 259 -20.82 -31.51 13.11
CA ALA A 259 -21.57 -31.74 14.35
C ALA A 259 -21.80 -30.45 15.15
N GLU A 260 -20.91 -29.45 15.02
CA GLU A 260 -21.04 -28.10 15.60
C GLU A 260 -22.01 -27.17 14.82
N GLY A 261 -22.66 -27.67 13.73
CA GLY A 261 -23.66 -26.93 12.97
C GLY A 261 -23.17 -26.35 11.62
N LEU A 262 -21.93 -26.63 11.21
CA LEU A 262 -21.40 -26.22 9.90
C LEU A 262 -21.63 -27.34 8.86
N GLU A 263 -22.88 -27.57 8.44
CA GLU A 263 -23.31 -28.76 7.69
C GLU A 263 -22.51 -29.00 6.39
N ASP A 264 -22.22 -27.94 5.61
CA ASP A 264 -21.48 -28.00 4.34
C ASP A 264 -19.96 -27.88 4.50
N PHE A 265 -19.45 -27.88 5.75
CA PHE A 265 -18.03 -27.77 5.98
C PHE A 265 -17.26 -28.94 5.35
N GLY A 266 -16.29 -28.65 4.51
CA GLY A 266 -15.60 -29.67 3.71
C GLY A 266 -14.11 -29.39 3.50
N LEU A 267 -13.48 -30.26 2.70
CA LEU A 267 -12.04 -30.21 2.44
C LEU A 267 -11.59 -28.87 1.86
N MET A 268 -12.38 -28.27 0.98
CA MET A 268 -12.10 -26.96 0.39
C MET A 268 -11.93 -25.87 1.47
N HIS A 269 -12.82 -25.85 2.46
CA HIS A 269 -12.77 -24.87 3.55
C HIS A 269 -11.49 -25.04 4.37
N VAL A 270 -11.09 -26.29 4.66
CA VAL A 270 -9.87 -26.57 5.42
C VAL A 270 -8.62 -26.17 4.63
N PHE A 271 -8.54 -26.50 3.34
CA PHE A 271 -7.41 -26.13 2.48
C PHE A 271 -7.29 -24.61 2.35
N LEU A 272 -8.41 -23.91 2.16
CA LEU A 272 -8.42 -22.48 2.06
C LEU A 272 -8.04 -21.80 3.38
N ALA A 273 -8.59 -22.26 4.50
CA ALA A 273 -8.21 -21.74 5.82
C ALA A 273 -6.74 -21.99 6.14
N ALA A 274 -6.22 -23.17 5.76
CA ALA A 274 -4.79 -23.47 5.90
C ALA A 274 -3.91 -22.58 5.02
N TYR A 275 -4.35 -22.26 3.79
CA TYR A 275 -3.65 -21.31 2.92
C TYR A 275 -3.65 -19.89 3.53
N VAL A 276 -4.79 -19.41 4.02
CA VAL A 276 -4.90 -18.14 4.74
C VAL A 276 -3.94 -18.07 5.92
N ARG A 277 -3.87 -19.16 6.71
CA ARG A 277 -2.93 -19.27 7.82
C ARG A 277 -1.46 -19.27 7.37
N CYS A 278 -1.17 -19.88 6.22
CA CYS A 278 0.16 -19.80 5.62
C CYS A 278 0.52 -18.38 5.20
N VAL A 279 -0.41 -17.64 4.60
CA VAL A 279 -0.20 -16.22 4.24
C VAL A 279 0.04 -15.36 5.48
N ALA A 280 -0.68 -15.62 6.58
CA ALA A 280 -0.49 -14.90 7.84
C ALA A 280 0.95 -15.02 8.37
N LYS A 281 1.57 -16.19 8.19
CA LYS A 281 2.95 -16.46 8.67
C LYS A 281 4.00 -16.18 7.59
N TYR A 282 3.68 -16.47 6.36
CA TYR A 282 4.56 -16.33 5.19
C TYR A 282 3.92 -15.39 4.16
N PRO A 283 3.94 -14.07 4.41
CA PRO A 283 3.24 -13.09 3.59
C PRO A 283 3.72 -13.05 2.13
N GLY A 284 4.93 -13.53 1.84
CA GLY A 284 5.44 -13.65 0.48
C GLY A 284 4.54 -14.48 -0.45
N LEU A 285 3.70 -15.39 0.09
CA LEU A 285 2.69 -16.13 -0.69
C LEU A 285 1.58 -15.22 -1.26
N ASN A 286 1.43 -14.01 -0.74
CA ASN A 286 0.47 -13.01 -1.22
C ASN A 286 1.12 -11.92 -2.09
N ARG A 287 2.38 -12.13 -2.51
CA ARG A 287 3.06 -11.31 -3.50
C ARG A 287 2.58 -11.67 -4.89
N PHE A 288 2.59 -10.68 -5.77
CA PHE A 288 2.33 -10.89 -7.19
C PHE A 288 3.28 -10.06 -8.06
N PHE A 289 3.48 -10.52 -9.28
CA PHE A 289 4.33 -9.85 -10.25
C PHE A 289 3.49 -9.17 -11.33
N SER A 290 3.70 -7.87 -11.53
CA SER A 290 3.05 -7.10 -12.58
C SER A 290 3.86 -5.84 -12.93
N GLY A 291 3.91 -5.48 -14.21
CA GLY A 291 4.69 -4.34 -14.68
C GLY A 291 6.18 -4.45 -14.36
N GLN A 292 6.72 -5.68 -14.43
CA GLN A 292 8.13 -6.01 -14.10
C GLN A 292 8.53 -5.57 -12.69
N ARG A 293 7.58 -5.64 -11.75
CA ARG A 293 7.77 -5.32 -10.33
C ARG A 293 6.99 -6.29 -9.46
N VAL A 294 7.53 -6.57 -8.29
CA VAL A 294 6.85 -7.36 -7.27
C VAL A 294 6.02 -6.44 -6.40
N HIS A 295 4.79 -6.85 -6.15
CA HIS A 295 3.82 -6.16 -5.32
C HIS A 295 3.32 -7.10 -4.23
N GLN A 296 2.77 -6.53 -3.15
CA GLN A 296 2.21 -7.24 -2.02
C GLN A 296 0.78 -6.77 -1.76
N ARG A 297 -0.16 -7.71 -1.56
CA ARG A 297 -1.56 -7.41 -1.27
C ARG A 297 -1.83 -7.13 0.22
N ASP A 298 -0.85 -7.37 1.09
CA ASP A 298 -0.94 -7.22 2.55
C ASP A 298 -2.10 -8.00 3.17
N ASP A 299 -3.10 -7.31 3.72
CA ASP A 299 -4.20 -7.90 4.48
C ASP A 299 -5.35 -8.43 3.58
N ASP A 300 -5.21 -8.34 2.25
CA ASP A 300 -6.23 -8.76 1.30
C ASP A 300 -5.80 -10.03 0.54
N ILE A 301 -6.45 -11.14 0.84
CA ILE A 301 -6.25 -12.41 0.14
C ILE A 301 -7.42 -12.60 -0.83
N ALA A 302 -7.21 -12.22 -2.09
CA ALA A 302 -8.21 -12.38 -3.15
C ALA A 302 -8.20 -13.81 -3.66
N PHE A 303 -9.11 -14.63 -3.16
CA PHE A 303 -9.31 -16.02 -3.55
C PHE A 303 -10.28 -16.11 -4.72
N THR A 304 -9.98 -16.98 -5.67
CA THR A 304 -10.83 -17.25 -6.84
C THR A 304 -11.04 -18.77 -6.99
N MET A 305 -12.24 -19.18 -7.41
CA MET A 305 -12.49 -20.55 -7.85
C MET A 305 -13.55 -20.59 -8.95
N THR A 306 -13.50 -21.62 -9.77
CA THR A 306 -14.52 -21.90 -10.78
C THR A 306 -15.55 -22.88 -10.20
N VAL A 307 -16.81 -22.56 -10.36
CA VAL A 307 -17.93 -23.35 -9.90
C VAL A 307 -18.81 -23.71 -11.12
N LYS A 308 -19.09 -24.99 -11.30
CA LYS A 308 -20.14 -25.42 -12.23
C LYS A 308 -21.50 -25.36 -11.54
N LYS A 309 -22.48 -24.69 -12.15
CA LYS A 309 -23.85 -24.68 -11.65
C LYS A 309 -24.51 -26.05 -11.78
N GLU A 310 -24.17 -26.77 -12.83
CA GLU A 310 -24.69 -28.13 -13.10
C GLU A 310 -23.50 -29.04 -13.47
N MET A 311 -23.47 -30.23 -12.87
CA MET A 311 -22.43 -31.24 -13.13
C MET A 311 -22.68 -31.98 -14.42
N ARG A 312 -22.78 -31.25 -15.55
CA ARG A 312 -22.90 -31.78 -16.92
C ARG A 312 -21.74 -31.26 -17.79
N VAL A 313 -21.44 -31.94 -18.87
CA VAL A 313 -20.34 -31.59 -19.77
C VAL A 313 -20.52 -30.16 -20.33
N ASP A 314 -21.74 -29.84 -20.73
CA ASP A 314 -22.18 -28.56 -21.28
C ASP A 314 -22.74 -27.59 -20.21
N GLY A 315 -22.65 -27.97 -18.94
CA GLY A 315 -23.11 -27.13 -17.84
C GLY A 315 -22.31 -25.82 -17.74
N PRO A 316 -22.99 -24.68 -17.53
CA PRO A 316 -22.32 -23.39 -17.45
C PRO A 316 -21.39 -23.31 -16.23
N GLU A 317 -20.20 -22.76 -16.48
CA GLU A 317 -19.21 -22.48 -15.45
C GLU A 317 -19.25 -21.01 -15.09
N THR A 318 -19.12 -20.69 -13.82
CA THR A 318 -18.95 -19.32 -13.36
C THR A 318 -17.76 -19.23 -12.43
N THR A 319 -17.12 -18.08 -12.40
CA THR A 319 -15.98 -17.83 -11.51
C THR A 319 -16.46 -16.97 -10.35
N ILE A 320 -16.15 -17.41 -9.14
CA ILE A 320 -16.37 -16.64 -7.92
C ILE A 320 -15.07 -16.08 -7.41
N LYS A 321 -15.14 -14.88 -6.85
CA LYS A 321 -14.04 -14.23 -6.16
C LYS A 321 -14.49 -13.77 -4.78
N LEU A 322 -13.67 -14.03 -3.77
CA LEU A 322 -13.94 -13.55 -2.42
C LEU A 322 -12.64 -13.02 -1.77
N HIS A 323 -12.81 -12.13 -0.82
CA HIS A 323 -11.72 -11.50 -0.10
C HIS A 323 -11.64 -12.02 1.33
N LEU A 324 -10.47 -12.55 1.68
CA LEU A 324 -10.16 -13.10 2.99
C LEU A 324 -9.09 -12.24 3.67
N SER A 325 -9.13 -12.23 4.99
CA SER A 325 -8.10 -11.61 5.82
C SER A 325 -7.13 -12.66 6.35
N PRO A 326 -5.85 -12.35 6.52
CA PRO A 326 -4.90 -13.24 7.23
C PRO A 326 -5.34 -13.63 8.65
N SER A 327 -6.25 -12.87 9.26
CA SER A 327 -6.83 -13.15 10.57
C SER A 327 -8.02 -14.11 10.54
N ASP A 328 -8.56 -14.46 9.37
CA ASP A 328 -9.76 -15.29 9.25
C ASP A 328 -9.52 -16.71 9.82
N THR A 329 -10.50 -17.18 10.56
CA THR A 329 -10.60 -18.54 11.08
C THR A 329 -11.21 -19.50 10.05
N ALA A 330 -11.21 -20.81 10.33
CA ALA A 330 -11.90 -21.78 9.48
C ALA A 330 -13.40 -21.50 9.36
N GLU A 331 -14.02 -21.01 10.43
CA GLU A 331 -15.44 -20.63 10.42
C GLU A 331 -15.72 -19.35 9.61
N ASP A 332 -14.81 -18.36 9.68
CA ASP A 332 -14.91 -17.15 8.85
C ASP A 332 -14.78 -17.49 7.37
N VAL A 333 -13.83 -18.36 7.02
CA VAL A 333 -13.67 -18.88 5.65
C VAL A 333 -14.92 -19.61 5.19
N TYR A 334 -15.50 -20.48 6.05
CA TYR A 334 -16.76 -21.19 5.75
C TYR A 334 -17.91 -20.23 5.46
N ARG A 335 -18.14 -19.27 6.35
CA ARG A 335 -19.23 -18.30 6.19
C ARG A 335 -19.08 -17.45 4.93
N LYS A 336 -17.88 -16.93 4.69
CA LYS A 336 -17.59 -16.10 3.51
C LYS A 336 -17.72 -16.86 2.20
N LEU A 337 -17.19 -18.10 2.13
CA LEU A 337 -17.23 -18.89 0.92
C LEU A 337 -18.67 -19.36 0.60
N ASN A 338 -19.39 -19.87 1.60
CA ASN A 338 -20.77 -20.33 1.38
C ASN A 338 -21.72 -19.18 1.02
N ALA A 339 -21.56 -18.00 1.62
CA ALA A 339 -22.36 -16.82 1.24
C ALA A 339 -22.22 -16.49 -0.26
N VAL A 340 -21.00 -16.52 -0.80
CA VAL A 340 -20.77 -16.29 -2.24
C VAL A 340 -21.30 -17.44 -3.10
N ILE A 341 -21.17 -18.69 -2.65
CA ILE A 341 -21.71 -19.86 -3.36
C ILE A 341 -23.24 -19.78 -3.42
N GLU A 342 -23.90 -19.43 -2.34
CA GLU A 342 -25.36 -19.25 -2.28
C GLU A 342 -25.82 -18.09 -3.17
N GLU A 343 -25.12 -16.96 -3.15
CA GLU A 343 -25.41 -15.85 -4.05
C GLU A 343 -25.35 -16.29 -5.52
N VAL A 344 -24.33 -17.05 -5.89
CA VAL A 344 -24.18 -17.56 -7.27
C VAL A 344 -25.25 -18.59 -7.63
N LYS A 345 -25.66 -19.46 -6.70
CA LYS A 345 -26.74 -20.42 -6.94
C LYS A 345 -28.09 -19.73 -7.18
N ASN A 346 -28.36 -18.64 -6.44
CA ASN A 346 -29.60 -17.89 -6.49
C ASN A 346 -29.64 -16.82 -7.60
N THR A 347 -28.51 -16.48 -8.19
CA THR A 347 -28.39 -15.48 -9.27
C THR A 347 -28.66 -16.16 -10.63
N PRO A 348 -29.41 -15.53 -11.57
CA PRO A 348 -29.56 -16.04 -12.92
C PRO A 348 -28.21 -16.31 -13.61
N LEU A 349 -28.21 -17.17 -14.63
CA LEU A 349 -27.03 -17.67 -15.38
C LEU A 349 -26.11 -16.59 -15.95
N ASP A 350 -26.51 -15.33 -15.91
CA ASP A 350 -25.83 -14.20 -16.55
C ASP A 350 -24.95 -13.44 -15.54
N SER A 351 -23.78 -14.00 -15.19
CA SER A 351 -22.84 -13.29 -14.34
C SER A 351 -22.30 -12.03 -15.06
N SER A 352 -21.90 -11.02 -14.28
CA SER A 352 -21.31 -9.80 -14.85
C SER A 352 -20.05 -10.10 -15.66
N PHE A 353 -19.32 -11.18 -15.32
CA PHE A 353 -18.17 -11.65 -16.09
C PHE A 353 -18.61 -12.23 -17.44
N ASP A 354 -19.64 -13.06 -17.48
CA ASP A 354 -20.16 -13.68 -18.71
C ASP A 354 -20.71 -12.62 -19.68
N ARG A 355 -21.35 -11.56 -19.16
CA ARG A 355 -21.78 -10.40 -19.96
C ARG A 355 -20.61 -9.65 -20.59
N VAL A 356 -19.56 -9.39 -19.82
CA VAL A 356 -18.35 -8.74 -20.34
C VAL A 356 -17.63 -9.65 -21.35
N ALA A 357 -17.55 -10.95 -21.09
CA ALA A 357 -16.98 -11.92 -22.01
C ALA A 357 -17.81 -12.01 -23.32
N GLY A 358 -19.15 -12.02 -23.22
CA GLY A 358 -20.05 -11.99 -24.37
C GLY A 358 -19.91 -10.71 -25.21
N LEU A 359 -19.79 -9.55 -24.53
CA LEU A 359 -19.51 -8.26 -25.20
C LEU A 359 -18.15 -8.30 -25.92
N LEU A 360 -17.12 -8.82 -25.28
CA LEU A 360 -15.81 -8.96 -25.89
C LEU A 360 -15.82 -9.95 -27.06
N ALA A 361 -16.55 -11.04 -26.96
CA ALA A 361 -16.70 -12.04 -28.04
C ALA A 361 -17.42 -11.50 -29.28
N SER A 362 -18.24 -10.46 -29.14
CA SER A 362 -18.90 -9.79 -30.27
C SER A 362 -17.98 -8.87 -31.09
N ILE A 363 -16.79 -8.57 -30.57
CA ILE A 363 -15.80 -7.70 -31.22
C ILE A 363 -15.05 -8.49 -32.31
N PRO A 364 -14.85 -7.92 -33.53
CA PRO A 364 -14.03 -8.55 -34.56
C PRO A 364 -12.63 -8.90 -34.04
N GLY A 365 -12.10 -10.09 -34.42
CA GLY A 365 -10.91 -10.66 -33.80
C GLY A 365 -9.67 -9.78 -33.76
N LEU A 366 -9.38 -8.99 -34.81
CA LEU A 366 -8.24 -8.06 -34.82
C LEU A 366 -8.45 -6.91 -33.84
N LEU A 367 -9.68 -6.39 -33.76
CA LEU A 367 -10.03 -5.34 -32.82
C LEU A 367 -10.03 -5.86 -31.39
N LEU A 368 -10.52 -7.08 -31.17
CA LEU A 368 -10.43 -7.75 -29.86
C LEU A 368 -8.99 -7.92 -29.41
N LYS A 369 -8.09 -8.35 -30.32
CA LYS A 369 -6.65 -8.45 -30.04
C LYS A 369 -6.06 -7.12 -29.60
N PHE A 370 -6.43 -6.03 -30.27
CA PHE A 370 -6.01 -4.68 -29.90
C PHE A 370 -6.57 -4.25 -28.53
N VAL A 371 -7.85 -4.49 -28.27
CA VAL A 371 -8.48 -4.20 -26.96
C VAL A 371 -7.77 -4.96 -25.83
N VAL A 372 -7.54 -6.26 -26.00
CA VAL A 372 -6.81 -7.08 -25.02
C VAL A 372 -5.37 -6.57 -24.82
N TRP A 373 -4.71 -6.12 -25.90
CA TRP A 373 -3.40 -5.48 -25.77
C TRP A 373 -3.47 -4.19 -24.97
N CYS A 374 -4.45 -3.31 -25.20
CA CYS A 374 -4.67 -2.09 -24.41
C CYS A 374 -4.90 -2.42 -22.93
N LEU A 375 -5.68 -3.45 -22.63
CA LEU A 375 -5.91 -3.89 -21.25
C LEU A 375 -4.60 -4.39 -20.60
N LYS A 376 -3.77 -5.16 -21.33
CA LYS A 376 -2.45 -5.59 -20.84
C LYS A 376 -1.54 -4.40 -20.56
N VAL A 377 -1.52 -3.40 -21.43
CA VAL A 377 -0.73 -2.17 -21.24
C VAL A 377 -1.22 -1.39 -20.03
N ALA A 378 -2.54 -1.23 -19.89
CA ALA A 378 -3.13 -0.56 -18.73
C ALA A 378 -2.80 -1.32 -17.42
N ASP A 379 -2.86 -2.65 -17.44
CA ASP A 379 -2.50 -3.48 -16.30
C ASP A 379 -1.00 -3.41 -15.97
N TYR A 380 -0.13 -3.39 -16.99
CA TYR A 380 1.31 -3.21 -16.82
C TYR A 380 1.65 -1.95 -16.02
N PHE A 381 0.97 -0.84 -16.29
CA PHE A 381 1.15 0.42 -15.56
C PHE A 381 0.30 0.54 -14.29
N GLY A 382 -0.44 -0.52 -13.90
CA GLY A 382 -1.32 -0.50 -12.73
C GLY A 382 -2.49 0.46 -12.85
N LYS A 383 -2.92 0.75 -14.08
CA LYS A 383 -4.01 1.69 -14.40
C LYS A 383 -5.31 1.02 -14.83
N LEU A 384 -5.35 -0.31 -14.76
CA LEU A 384 -6.57 -1.04 -15.00
C LEU A 384 -7.63 -0.64 -13.96
N PRO A 385 -8.87 -0.28 -14.37
CA PRO A 385 -9.94 0.08 -13.44
C PRO A 385 -10.21 -1.03 -12.43
N ARG A 386 -10.47 -0.66 -11.18
CA ARG A 386 -10.67 -1.61 -10.08
C ARG A 386 -11.83 -2.58 -10.35
N PHE A 387 -12.93 -2.12 -10.95
CA PHE A 387 -14.05 -2.99 -11.27
C PHE A 387 -13.66 -4.14 -12.25
N LEU A 388 -12.71 -3.88 -13.18
CA LEU A 388 -12.21 -4.92 -14.07
C LEU A 388 -11.29 -5.90 -13.36
N THR A 389 -10.44 -5.45 -12.45
CA THR A 389 -9.60 -6.35 -11.66
C THR A 389 -10.41 -7.18 -10.68
N GLU A 390 -11.49 -6.65 -10.13
CA GLU A 390 -12.43 -7.40 -9.27
C GLU A 390 -13.21 -8.45 -10.06
N LEU A 391 -13.67 -8.09 -11.25
CA LEU A 391 -14.42 -9.00 -12.11
C LEU A 391 -13.55 -10.11 -12.72
N SER A 392 -12.27 -9.81 -13.00
CA SER A 392 -11.36 -10.72 -13.69
C SER A 392 -10.88 -11.86 -12.77
N PRO A 393 -11.03 -13.13 -13.16
CA PRO A 393 -10.50 -14.25 -12.39
C PRO A 393 -8.97 -14.32 -12.42
N PHE A 394 -8.33 -13.60 -13.34
CA PHE A 394 -6.88 -13.59 -13.54
C PHE A 394 -6.15 -12.60 -12.62
N HIS A 395 -6.89 -11.82 -11.83
CA HIS A 395 -6.35 -10.89 -10.85
C HIS A 395 -6.74 -11.35 -9.45
N GLY A 396 -5.79 -11.82 -8.67
CA GLY A 396 -6.05 -12.35 -7.33
C GLY A 396 -4.79 -12.87 -6.67
N SER A 397 -4.96 -13.41 -5.47
CA SER A 397 -3.87 -14.04 -4.70
C SER A 397 -3.70 -15.50 -5.04
N VAL A 398 -4.81 -16.22 -5.18
CA VAL A 398 -4.80 -17.66 -5.42
C VAL A 398 -6.09 -18.12 -6.09
N ILE A 399 -5.96 -19.09 -6.96
CA ILE A 399 -7.09 -19.84 -7.52
C ILE A 399 -7.02 -21.29 -7.05
N PHE A 400 -8.16 -21.82 -6.60
CA PHE A 400 -8.28 -23.24 -6.28
C PHE A 400 -9.21 -23.95 -7.26
N THR A 401 -8.82 -25.16 -7.63
CA THR A 401 -9.70 -26.07 -8.35
C THR A 401 -9.72 -27.44 -7.68
N SER A 402 -10.89 -28.06 -7.65
CA SER A 402 -11.09 -29.41 -7.10
C SER A 402 -11.41 -30.40 -8.19
N MET A 403 -10.49 -31.32 -8.45
CA MET A 403 -10.71 -32.47 -9.30
C MET A 403 -11.35 -33.65 -8.56
N GLY A 404 -11.51 -33.50 -7.23
CA GLY A 404 -12.05 -34.54 -6.37
C GLY A 404 -13.50 -34.92 -6.71
N SER A 405 -14.32 -33.97 -7.09
CA SER A 405 -15.69 -34.21 -7.56
C SER A 405 -15.76 -34.94 -8.89
N LEU A 406 -14.72 -34.85 -9.71
CA LEU A 406 -14.58 -35.52 -10.99
C LEU A 406 -13.91 -36.90 -10.87
N GLY A 407 -13.42 -37.27 -9.67
CA GLY A 407 -12.79 -38.56 -9.41
C GLY A 407 -11.39 -38.74 -10.02
N ILE A 408 -10.73 -37.66 -10.45
CA ILE A 408 -9.41 -37.69 -11.11
C ILE A 408 -8.29 -37.14 -10.20
N PRO A 409 -7.01 -37.43 -10.54
CA PRO A 409 -5.87 -36.81 -9.88
C PRO A 409 -5.83 -35.28 -10.09
N PRO A 410 -5.02 -34.54 -9.32
CA PRO A 410 -4.84 -33.10 -9.53
C PRO A 410 -4.17 -32.83 -10.88
N ILE A 411 -4.61 -31.80 -11.56
CA ILE A 411 -4.05 -31.33 -12.82
C ILE A 411 -2.91 -30.36 -12.52
N VAL A 412 -1.81 -30.46 -13.27
CA VAL A 412 -0.76 -29.44 -13.29
C VAL A 412 -1.25 -28.30 -14.19
N HIS A 413 -1.61 -27.19 -13.60
CA HIS A 413 -2.06 -26.00 -14.33
C HIS A 413 -0.89 -25.11 -14.74
N HIS A 414 -1.11 -24.28 -15.75
CA HIS A 414 -0.24 -23.16 -16.06
C HIS A 414 -0.74 -21.88 -15.38
N LEU A 415 0.13 -20.92 -15.16
CA LEU A 415 -0.24 -19.56 -14.78
C LEU A 415 -0.52 -18.73 -16.03
N TYR A 416 -1.55 -17.89 -15.95
CA TYR A 416 -1.97 -17.07 -17.07
C TYR A 416 -1.06 -15.86 -17.27
N ASN A 417 -0.66 -15.58 -18.52
CA ASN A 417 0.12 -14.38 -18.87
C ASN A 417 -0.69 -13.08 -18.88
N PHE A 418 -2.00 -13.20 -18.65
CA PHE A 418 -2.90 -12.06 -18.40
C PHE A 418 -3.25 -11.96 -16.91
N GLY A 419 -3.27 -10.74 -16.37
CA GLY A 419 -3.53 -10.51 -14.96
C GLY A 419 -2.28 -10.68 -14.07
N ASN A 420 -2.50 -10.98 -12.80
CA ASN A 420 -1.43 -10.98 -11.79
C ASN A 420 -1.54 -12.12 -10.76
N LEU A 421 -2.25 -13.17 -11.09
CA LEU A 421 -2.44 -14.34 -10.23
C LEU A 421 -1.12 -15.12 -10.05
N PRO A 422 -0.56 -15.22 -8.83
CA PRO A 422 0.73 -15.85 -8.58
C PRO A 422 0.65 -17.33 -8.24
N VAL A 423 -0.51 -17.81 -7.77
CA VAL A 423 -0.65 -19.17 -7.23
C VAL A 423 -1.90 -19.84 -7.80
N PHE A 424 -1.70 -21.08 -8.30
CA PHE A 424 -2.79 -21.95 -8.72
C PHE A 424 -2.68 -23.29 -7.98
N VAL A 425 -3.71 -23.69 -7.26
CA VAL A 425 -3.76 -24.94 -6.49
C VAL A 425 -4.85 -25.85 -7.05
N ALA A 426 -4.47 -27.08 -7.39
CA ALA A 426 -5.39 -28.13 -7.77
C ALA A 426 -5.27 -29.29 -6.80
N PHE A 427 -6.38 -29.83 -6.29
CA PHE A 427 -6.37 -31.05 -5.51
C PHE A 427 -7.29 -32.12 -6.13
N GLY A 428 -6.82 -33.35 -6.03
CA GLY A 428 -7.42 -34.52 -6.66
C GLY A 428 -8.47 -35.21 -5.80
N ARG A 429 -8.85 -36.40 -6.24
CA ARG A 429 -9.75 -37.28 -5.49
C ARG A 429 -9.12 -37.78 -4.20
N LYS A 430 -9.95 -38.08 -3.22
CA LYS A 430 -9.54 -38.82 -2.03
C LYS A 430 -9.33 -40.30 -2.38
N TYR A 431 -8.27 -40.90 -1.86
CA TYR A 431 -8.03 -42.32 -2.04
C TYR A 431 -7.50 -42.96 -0.75
N ARG A 432 -7.53 -44.30 -0.70
CA ARG A 432 -7.02 -45.08 0.42
C ARG A 432 -5.73 -45.77 -0.05
N LYS A 433 -4.74 -45.78 0.85
CA LYS A 433 -3.49 -46.51 0.67
C LYS A 433 -3.21 -47.33 1.92
N THR A 434 -2.89 -48.62 1.75
CA THR A 434 -2.43 -49.46 2.86
C THR A 434 -0.92 -49.41 2.92
N GLU A 435 -0.38 -49.06 4.05
CA GLU A 435 1.04 -48.94 4.33
C GLU A 435 1.40 -49.84 5.51
N LEU A 436 2.63 -50.28 5.55
CA LEU A 436 3.14 -51.05 6.69
C LEU A 436 3.74 -50.10 7.73
N GLU A 437 3.33 -50.24 8.97
CA GLU A 437 4.00 -49.58 10.08
C GLU A 437 5.40 -50.20 10.30
N PRO A 438 6.30 -49.54 11.07
CA PRO A 438 7.63 -50.06 11.34
C PRO A 438 7.62 -51.47 12.03
N ASP A 439 6.53 -51.82 12.68
CA ASP A 439 6.30 -53.14 13.30
C ASP A 439 5.72 -54.18 12.34
N GLY A 440 5.53 -53.84 11.06
CA GLY A 440 4.95 -54.72 10.04
C GLY A 440 3.42 -54.73 10.00
N THR A 441 2.73 -53.98 10.85
CA THR A 441 1.27 -53.93 10.89
C THR A 441 0.73 -53.16 9.68
N PRO A 442 -0.23 -53.70 8.89
CA PRO A 442 -0.84 -52.96 7.78
C PRO A 442 -1.86 -51.93 8.29
N VAL A 443 -1.65 -50.69 7.97
CA VAL A 443 -2.57 -49.56 8.29
C VAL A 443 -3.06 -48.91 7.04
N THR A 444 -4.39 -48.76 6.92
CA THR A 444 -5.02 -48.07 5.79
C THR A 444 -5.29 -46.63 6.14
N ARG A 445 -4.63 -45.72 5.41
CA ARG A 445 -4.79 -44.27 5.55
C ARG A 445 -5.48 -43.67 4.35
N ARG A 446 -6.05 -42.44 4.52
CA ARG A 446 -6.67 -41.66 3.45
C ARG A 446 -5.77 -40.52 3.05
N TYR A 447 -5.69 -40.31 1.75
CA TYR A 447 -4.81 -39.34 1.12
C TYR A 447 -5.54 -38.49 0.10
N VAL A 448 -5.00 -37.31 -0.14
CA VAL A 448 -5.30 -36.40 -1.26
C VAL A 448 -3.99 -35.92 -1.85
N ASP A 449 -3.87 -36.05 -3.16
CA ASP A 449 -2.79 -35.42 -3.90
C ASP A 449 -3.19 -34.01 -4.28
N PHE A 450 -2.24 -33.10 -4.27
CA PHE A 450 -2.44 -31.74 -4.76
C PHE A 450 -1.24 -31.28 -5.59
N CYS A 451 -1.49 -30.31 -6.48
CA CYS A 451 -0.50 -29.64 -7.27
C CYS A 451 -0.60 -28.13 -7.02
N MET A 452 0.53 -27.49 -6.80
CA MET A 452 0.65 -26.05 -6.69
C MET A 452 1.55 -25.51 -7.80
N ASN A 453 1.03 -24.58 -8.58
CA ASN A 453 1.80 -23.86 -9.58
C ASN A 453 2.00 -22.43 -9.09
N LEU A 454 3.23 -21.97 -9.12
CA LEU A 454 3.71 -20.78 -8.42
C LEU A 454 4.55 -19.92 -9.34
N ASP A 455 4.41 -18.61 -9.25
CA ASP A 455 5.25 -17.63 -9.94
C ASP A 455 6.56 -17.41 -9.15
N GLU A 456 7.68 -18.00 -9.59
CA GLU A 456 8.96 -17.95 -8.86
C GLU A 456 9.57 -16.55 -8.77
N ARG A 457 9.09 -15.59 -9.55
CA ARG A 457 9.53 -14.20 -9.46
C ARG A 457 9.07 -13.51 -8.16
N THR A 458 8.10 -14.10 -7.44
CA THR A 458 7.53 -13.54 -6.22
C THR A 458 8.31 -13.93 -4.98
N VAL A 459 8.71 -15.19 -4.87
CA VAL A 459 9.53 -15.74 -3.79
C VAL A 459 10.32 -16.95 -4.31
N ASP A 460 11.42 -17.29 -3.64
CA ASP A 460 12.29 -18.38 -4.01
C ASP A 460 11.77 -19.78 -3.57
N GLY A 461 12.42 -20.83 -4.07
CA GLY A 461 12.05 -22.22 -3.76
C GLY A 461 12.20 -22.59 -2.29
N PHE A 462 13.14 -21.98 -1.56
CA PHE A 462 13.30 -22.22 -0.13
C PHE A 462 12.13 -21.67 0.68
N TYR A 463 11.65 -20.48 0.30
CA TYR A 463 10.47 -19.88 0.91
C TYR A 463 9.23 -20.74 0.71
N TYR A 464 9.01 -21.23 -0.52
CA TYR A 464 7.88 -22.12 -0.82
C TYR A 464 7.99 -23.44 -0.06
N ALA A 465 9.17 -24.06 -0.02
CA ALA A 465 9.37 -25.31 0.73
C ALA A 465 9.07 -25.12 2.22
N THR A 466 9.44 -23.99 2.78
CA THR A 466 9.18 -23.65 4.18
C THR A 466 7.69 -23.43 4.45
N ALA A 467 7.01 -22.71 3.57
CA ALA A 467 5.57 -22.51 3.64
C ALA A 467 4.79 -23.83 3.47
N LEU A 468 5.22 -24.72 2.56
CA LEU A 468 4.62 -26.04 2.37
C LEU A 468 4.79 -26.95 3.59
N LYS A 469 5.96 -26.93 4.24
CA LYS A 469 6.16 -27.65 5.51
C LYS A 469 5.19 -27.15 6.58
N TYR A 470 4.95 -25.85 6.65
CA TYR A 470 3.99 -25.28 7.58
C TYR A 470 2.55 -25.65 7.23
N PHE A 471 2.18 -25.61 5.96
CA PHE A 471 0.88 -26.08 5.47
C PHE A 471 0.62 -27.54 5.88
N ARG A 472 1.58 -28.46 5.68
CA ARG A 472 1.49 -29.85 6.14
C ARG A 472 1.32 -29.96 7.66
N LYS A 473 1.99 -29.10 8.45
CA LYS A 473 1.82 -29.05 9.91
C LYS A 473 0.39 -28.69 10.29
N ILE A 474 -0.20 -27.70 9.59
CA ILE A 474 -1.61 -27.32 9.80
C ILE A 474 -2.54 -28.49 9.48
N MET A 475 -2.33 -29.18 8.37
CA MET A 475 -3.17 -30.30 7.95
C MET A 475 -3.13 -31.49 8.92
N ARG A 476 -2.02 -31.68 9.64
CA ARG A 476 -1.90 -32.71 10.69
C ARG A 476 -2.64 -32.31 11.99
N ALA A 477 -2.80 -31.03 12.26
CA ALA A 477 -3.47 -30.51 13.45
C ALA A 477 -4.42 -29.34 13.07
N PRO A 478 -5.52 -29.62 12.34
CA PRO A 478 -6.37 -28.58 11.75
C PRO A 478 -7.19 -27.80 12.80
N SER A 479 -7.33 -28.28 14.03
CA SER A 479 -8.02 -27.55 15.11
C SER A 479 -7.39 -26.20 15.45
N GLN A 480 -6.13 -25.95 15.10
CA GLN A 480 -5.50 -24.64 15.24
C GLN A 480 -6.15 -23.57 14.35
N LEU A 481 -6.95 -23.97 13.36
CA LEU A 481 -7.68 -23.05 12.47
C LEU A 481 -8.96 -22.50 13.13
N ASP A 482 -9.36 -23.01 14.30
CA ASP A 482 -10.52 -22.50 15.04
C ASP A 482 -10.26 -21.10 15.63
N ASN A 483 -9.00 -20.76 15.88
CA ASN A 483 -8.60 -19.47 16.43
C ASN A 483 -7.87 -18.63 15.38
N PRO A 484 -7.91 -17.29 15.47
CA PRO A 484 -7.04 -16.44 14.68
C PRO A 484 -5.56 -16.79 14.88
N PRO A 485 -4.67 -16.43 13.95
CA PRO A 485 -3.22 -16.64 14.15
C PRO A 485 -2.69 -15.80 15.32
N ASP A 486 -1.76 -16.35 16.09
CA ASP A 486 -1.10 -15.63 17.20
C ASP A 486 -0.38 -14.38 16.72
N GLU A 487 0.16 -14.44 15.50
CA GLU A 487 0.87 -13.33 14.87
C GLU A 487 0.58 -13.30 13.36
N ILE A 488 0.35 -12.09 12.84
CA ILE A 488 0.33 -11.84 11.39
C ILE A 488 1.64 -11.16 11.03
N VAL A 489 2.50 -11.93 10.35
CA VAL A 489 3.80 -11.45 9.88
C VAL A 489 3.58 -10.50 8.71
N ARG A 490 4.25 -9.36 8.74
CA ARG A 490 4.20 -8.42 7.63
C ARG A 490 5.39 -8.57 6.72
N ASP A 491 5.13 -8.41 5.45
CA ASP A 491 6.15 -8.49 4.42
C ASP A 491 7.08 -7.26 4.43
N ILE A 492 8.22 -7.42 3.78
CA ILE A 492 9.20 -6.35 3.55
C ILE A 492 8.58 -5.14 2.81
N ASP A 493 9.25 -4.00 2.89
CA ASP A 493 8.84 -2.77 2.18
C ASP A 493 9.17 -2.81 0.68
#